data_d79f690051866eb5975a6147ef7a7d97
#
_entry.id   d79f690051866eb5975a6147ef7a7d97
#
_cell.length_a   1.000
_cell.length_b   1.000
_cell.length_c   1.000
_cell.angle_alpha   90.00
_cell.angle_beta   90.00
_cell.angle_gamma   90.00
#
_symmetry.space_group_name_H-M   'P 1'
#
loop_
_entity.id
_entity.type
_entity.pdbx_description
1 polymer ?
#
loop_
_entity_poly.entity_id
_entity_poly.type
_entity_poly.pdbx_seq_one_letter_code
_entity_poly.pdbx_strand_id
1 'polypeptide(L)'
;MFFFNIYFRFILLLINQFASGIILSSASLAYVLMIEMTSSGYRSIAGNIALSCFAFGGILIALFAYLTYHWEKLLWTILVFIAITHPCLYFVPESPLYLYSTKQYSKLEVVLRRIAKGNGRSESEWYSTFQEFMISQTMIKENKLTFGQMIRQLLFHRTNTLRLITSSLIAFTGMLLFIKISYGLATMNISPYLGILIGAIVEVFGYIISSISMSTKLGRKYSLMVFTGLTCLCVVLIPILTKRSTIGTVIISQTGKFAVSASIATTWIFISELFPTSIRGGAIGITAAISRIGAITAPVIDSSVNEQYLPITFYVYGSLALLVLLLIIVLPETKNVSLDSTGNSLDIQT
;
A
#
# COMPACT_ATOMS: atom_id res chain seq x y z
N MET A 1 -17.06 2.41 -42.03
CA MET A 1 -17.04 1.15 -41.31
C MET A 1 -15.75 0.97 -40.47
N PHE A 2 -14.56 1.29 -41.00
CA PHE A 2 -13.28 1.15 -40.28
C PHE A 2 -13.17 2.06 -39.06
N PHE A 3 -13.55 3.35 -39.15
CA PHE A 3 -13.54 4.28 -38.00
C PHE A 3 -14.50 3.86 -36.88
N PHE A 4 -15.68 3.34 -37.22
CA PHE A 4 -16.65 2.87 -36.22
C PHE A 4 -16.08 1.70 -35.37
N ASN A 5 -15.28 0.82 -35.97
CA ASN A 5 -14.64 -0.29 -35.30
C ASN A 5 -13.52 0.18 -34.33
N ILE A 6 -12.77 1.24 -34.69
CA ILE A 6 -11.72 1.82 -33.85
C ILE A 6 -12.34 2.52 -32.62
N TYR A 7 -13.37 3.35 -32.81
CA TYR A 7 -14.09 4.00 -31.72
C TYR A 7 -14.73 3.00 -30.76
N PHE A 8 -15.33 1.95 -31.29
CA PHE A 8 -15.96 0.91 -30.47
C PHE A 8 -14.91 0.16 -29.62
N ARG A 9 -13.78 -0.22 -30.19
CA ARG A 9 -12.66 -0.85 -29.47
C ARG A 9 -12.09 0.07 -28.41
N PHE A 10 -11.97 1.36 -28.68
CA PHE A 10 -11.49 2.35 -27.71
C PHE A 10 -12.46 2.52 -26.54
N ILE A 11 -13.76 2.58 -26.81
CA ILE A 11 -14.78 2.64 -25.73
C ILE A 11 -14.74 1.37 -24.88
N LEU A 12 -14.65 0.19 -25.49
CA LEU A 12 -14.50 -1.06 -24.75
C LEU A 12 -13.24 -1.09 -23.88
N LEU A 13 -12.13 -0.56 -24.38
CA LEU A 13 -10.90 -0.42 -23.61
C LEU A 13 -11.11 0.50 -22.39
N LEU A 14 -11.77 1.64 -22.56
CA LEU A 14 -12.07 2.55 -21.45
C LEU A 14 -12.98 1.89 -20.40
N ILE A 15 -14.03 1.18 -20.83
CA ILE A 15 -14.92 0.45 -19.92
C ILE A 15 -14.13 -0.62 -19.15
N ASN A 16 -13.26 -1.36 -19.83
CA ASN A 16 -12.41 -2.37 -19.20
C ASN A 16 -11.44 -1.75 -18.17
N GLN A 17 -10.83 -0.62 -18.49
CA GLN A 17 -9.94 0.10 -17.56
C GLN A 17 -10.71 0.63 -16.35
N PHE A 18 -11.92 1.15 -16.54
CA PHE A 18 -12.77 1.58 -15.43
C PHE A 18 -13.19 0.41 -14.53
N ALA A 19 -13.62 -0.70 -15.11
CA ALA A 19 -13.96 -1.92 -14.37
C ALA A 19 -12.74 -2.47 -13.60
N SER A 20 -11.57 -2.50 -14.24
CA SER A 20 -10.31 -2.90 -13.60
C SER A 20 -9.94 -2.00 -12.41
N GLY A 21 -10.21 -0.69 -12.51
CA GLY A 21 -10.01 0.26 -11.41
C GLY A 21 -10.89 -0.04 -10.19
N ILE A 22 -12.15 -0.42 -10.42
CA ILE A 22 -13.07 -0.85 -9.34
C ILE A 22 -12.54 -2.14 -8.67
N ILE A 23 -12.13 -3.12 -9.46
CA ILE A 23 -11.63 -4.39 -8.98
C ILE A 23 -10.31 -4.22 -8.21
N LEU A 24 -9.47 -3.25 -8.56
CA LEU A 24 -8.19 -2.99 -7.90
C LEU A 24 -8.34 -2.71 -6.40
N SER A 25 -9.48 -2.19 -5.95
CA SER A 25 -9.76 -2.00 -4.52
C SER A 25 -9.82 -3.32 -3.74
N SER A 26 -10.14 -4.44 -4.40
CA SER A 26 -10.15 -5.77 -3.79
C SER A 26 -8.75 -6.21 -3.31
N ALA A 27 -7.68 -5.77 -3.96
CA ALA A 27 -6.31 -6.04 -3.53
C ALA A 27 -6.01 -5.40 -2.16
N SER A 28 -6.57 -4.23 -1.87
CA SER A 28 -6.44 -3.58 -0.56
C SER A 28 -7.18 -4.36 0.52
N LEU A 29 -8.34 -4.95 0.21
CA LEU A 29 -9.09 -5.81 1.14
C LEU A 29 -8.34 -7.11 1.42
N ALA A 30 -7.75 -7.73 0.40
CA ALA A 30 -6.92 -8.92 0.57
C ALA A 30 -5.69 -8.63 1.44
N TYR A 31 -5.06 -7.48 1.26
CA TYR A 31 -3.95 -7.02 2.10
C TYR A 31 -4.36 -6.85 3.57
N VAL A 32 -5.51 -6.22 3.84
CA VAL A 32 -6.06 -6.06 5.20
C VAL A 32 -6.37 -7.41 5.81
N LEU A 33 -7.05 -8.31 5.08
CA LEU A 33 -7.36 -9.66 5.54
C LEU A 33 -6.08 -10.42 5.94
N MET A 34 -5.04 -10.35 5.14
CA MET A 34 -3.77 -11.00 5.43
C MET A 34 -3.13 -10.45 6.72
N ILE A 35 -3.15 -9.12 6.92
CA ILE A 35 -2.63 -8.49 8.15
C ILE A 35 -3.44 -8.91 9.37
N GLU A 36 -4.77 -9.02 9.26
CA GLU A 36 -5.66 -9.45 10.34
C GLU A 36 -5.48 -10.92 10.71
N MET A 37 -5.12 -11.77 9.73
CA MET A 37 -4.80 -13.18 9.95
C MET A 37 -3.41 -13.41 10.55
N THR A 38 -2.56 -12.37 10.57
CA THR A 38 -1.17 -12.49 10.99
C THR A 38 -0.98 -11.89 12.38
N SER A 39 -0.21 -12.59 13.24
CA SER A 39 0.13 -12.10 14.57
C SER A 39 0.95 -10.80 14.51
N SER A 40 0.87 -9.97 15.54
CA SER A 40 1.48 -8.62 15.60
C SER A 40 2.97 -8.60 15.28
N GLY A 41 3.71 -9.62 15.71
CA GLY A 41 5.17 -9.72 15.47
C GLY A 41 5.53 -9.95 13.99
N TYR A 42 4.66 -10.59 13.21
CA TYR A 42 4.92 -10.95 11.82
C TYR A 42 4.19 -10.08 10.79
N ARG A 43 3.37 -9.12 11.21
CA ARG A 43 2.59 -8.25 10.31
C ARG A 43 3.45 -7.50 9.31
N SER A 44 4.59 -6.97 9.76
CA SER A 44 5.52 -6.25 8.89
C SER A 44 6.06 -7.16 7.79
N ILE A 45 6.46 -8.38 8.14
CA ILE A 45 6.98 -9.36 7.19
C ILE A 45 5.89 -9.79 6.20
N ALA A 46 4.72 -10.16 6.70
CA ALA A 46 3.60 -10.58 5.87
C ALA A 46 3.15 -9.48 4.89
N GLY A 47 3.01 -8.23 5.39
CA GLY A 47 2.66 -7.08 4.55
C GLY A 47 3.66 -6.83 3.43
N ASN A 48 4.96 -6.92 3.72
CA ASN A 48 5.99 -6.73 2.70
C ASN A 48 6.08 -7.91 1.72
N ILE A 49 5.80 -9.14 2.16
CA ILE A 49 5.67 -10.29 1.24
C ILE A 49 4.52 -10.05 0.24
N ALA A 50 3.36 -9.58 0.70
CA ALA A 50 2.25 -9.28 -0.20
C ALA A 50 2.58 -8.19 -1.22
N LEU A 51 3.26 -7.12 -0.79
CA LEU A 51 3.74 -6.08 -1.70
C LEU A 51 4.81 -6.62 -2.67
N SER A 52 5.67 -7.53 -2.23
CA SER A 52 6.63 -8.20 -3.10
C SER A 52 5.94 -9.07 -4.16
N CYS A 53 4.84 -9.74 -3.82
CA CYS A 53 4.02 -10.47 -4.79
C CYS A 53 3.41 -9.52 -5.85
N PHE A 54 3.00 -8.31 -5.45
CA PHE A 54 2.55 -7.29 -6.40
C PHE A 54 3.67 -6.89 -7.39
N ALA A 55 4.87 -6.62 -6.90
CA ALA A 55 6.02 -6.31 -7.76
C ALA A 55 6.41 -7.49 -8.64
N PHE A 56 6.33 -8.73 -8.14
CA PHE A 56 6.54 -9.94 -8.93
C PHE A 56 5.52 -10.08 -10.07
N GLY A 57 4.27 -9.70 -9.84
CA GLY A 57 3.27 -9.57 -10.90
C GLY A 57 3.70 -8.58 -12.00
N GLY A 58 4.33 -7.48 -11.63
CA GLY A 58 4.92 -6.52 -12.57
C GLY A 58 6.05 -7.13 -13.42
N ILE A 59 6.89 -7.97 -12.83
CA ILE A 59 7.94 -8.72 -13.55
C ILE A 59 7.31 -9.66 -14.59
N LEU A 60 6.29 -10.42 -14.19
CA LEU A 60 5.59 -11.35 -15.10
C LEU A 60 4.93 -10.60 -16.27
N ILE A 61 4.24 -9.49 -15.99
CA ILE A 61 3.61 -8.67 -17.03
C ILE A 61 4.66 -8.13 -18.02
N ALA A 62 5.79 -7.61 -17.53
CA ALA A 62 6.87 -7.12 -18.38
C ALA A 62 7.44 -8.23 -19.28
N LEU A 63 7.65 -9.42 -18.71
CA LEU A 63 8.12 -10.59 -19.45
C LEU A 63 7.12 -11.03 -20.52
N PHE A 64 5.84 -11.15 -20.19
CA PHE A 64 4.81 -11.53 -21.17
C PHE A 64 4.63 -10.47 -22.23
N ALA A 65 4.68 -9.18 -21.89
CA ALA A 65 4.64 -8.10 -22.88
C ALA A 65 5.80 -8.17 -23.86
N TYR A 66 7.00 -8.47 -23.35
CA TYR A 66 8.20 -8.66 -24.18
C TYR A 66 8.06 -9.88 -25.13
N LEU A 67 7.51 -10.99 -24.66
CA LEU A 67 7.36 -12.22 -25.45
C LEU A 67 6.24 -12.12 -26.49
N THR A 68 5.16 -11.42 -26.21
CA THR A 68 3.97 -11.42 -27.06
C THR A 68 3.92 -10.31 -28.07
N TYR A 69 4.56 -9.15 -27.81
CA TYR A 69 4.55 -7.93 -28.63
C TYR A 69 3.14 -7.41 -29.02
N HIS A 70 2.06 -8.05 -28.55
CA HIS A 70 0.67 -7.71 -28.87
C HIS A 70 -0.14 -7.52 -27.60
N TRP A 71 -0.73 -6.36 -27.43
CA TRP A 71 -1.51 -6.00 -26.24
C TRP A 71 -2.74 -6.91 -26.04
N GLU A 72 -3.37 -7.39 -27.11
CA GLU A 72 -4.52 -8.31 -27.02
C GLU A 72 -4.12 -9.64 -26.38
N LYS A 73 -2.98 -10.20 -26.78
CA LYS A 73 -2.45 -11.45 -26.20
C LYS A 73 -2.07 -11.28 -24.73
N LEU A 74 -1.55 -10.09 -24.38
CA LEU A 74 -1.24 -9.77 -22.99
C LEU A 74 -2.51 -9.77 -22.13
N LEU A 75 -3.61 -9.17 -22.62
CA LEU A 75 -4.89 -9.16 -21.90
C LEU A 75 -5.45 -10.57 -21.72
N TRP A 76 -5.36 -11.45 -22.73
CA TRP A 76 -5.75 -12.85 -22.61
C TRP A 76 -4.92 -13.59 -21.59
N THR A 77 -3.61 -13.36 -21.54
CA THR A 77 -2.71 -13.96 -20.55
C THR A 77 -3.12 -13.54 -19.13
N ILE A 78 -3.38 -12.26 -18.90
CA ILE A 78 -3.84 -11.75 -17.61
C ILE A 78 -5.18 -12.40 -17.22
N LEU A 79 -6.13 -12.51 -18.17
CA LEU A 79 -7.42 -13.15 -17.93
C LEU A 79 -7.28 -14.60 -17.47
N VAL A 80 -6.38 -15.38 -18.09
CA VAL A 80 -6.10 -16.77 -17.68
C VAL A 80 -5.59 -16.83 -16.24
N PHE A 81 -4.65 -15.96 -15.85
CA PHE A 81 -4.17 -15.87 -14.48
C PHE A 81 -5.29 -15.53 -13.48
N ILE A 82 -6.14 -14.57 -13.82
CA ILE A 82 -7.30 -14.21 -12.98
C ILE A 82 -8.26 -15.39 -12.87
N ALA A 83 -8.57 -16.09 -13.97
CA ALA A 83 -9.48 -17.22 -13.98
C ALA A 83 -8.98 -18.40 -13.12
N ILE A 84 -7.66 -18.59 -13.02
CA ILE A 84 -7.05 -19.62 -12.18
C ILE A 84 -7.02 -19.20 -10.71
N THR A 85 -6.72 -17.93 -10.42
CA THR A 85 -6.52 -17.46 -9.03
C THR A 85 -7.83 -17.13 -8.32
N HIS A 86 -8.86 -16.66 -9.03
CA HIS A 86 -10.16 -16.28 -8.41
C HIS A 86 -10.84 -17.42 -7.64
N PRO A 87 -10.91 -18.65 -8.16
CA PRO A 87 -11.50 -19.77 -7.42
C PRO A 87 -10.78 -20.06 -6.09
N CYS A 88 -9.48 -19.74 -5.99
CA CYS A 88 -8.73 -19.93 -4.75
C CYS A 88 -9.26 -19.04 -3.60
N LEU A 89 -9.90 -17.92 -3.90
CA LEU A 89 -10.51 -17.04 -2.89
C LEU A 89 -11.64 -17.74 -2.12
N TYR A 90 -12.31 -18.70 -2.72
CA TYR A 90 -13.36 -19.48 -2.05
C TYR A 90 -12.84 -20.28 -0.86
N PHE A 91 -11.56 -20.68 -0.87
CA PHE A 91 -10.94 -21.44 0.20
C PHE A 91 -10.38 -20.57 1.33
N VAL A 92 -10.32 -19.26 1.14
CA VAL A 92 -9.80 -18.33 2.14
C VAL A 92 -10.87 -18.10 3.21
N PRO A 93 -10.57 -18.37 4.51
CA PRO A 93 -11.52 -18.12 5.59
C PRO A 93 -11.69 -16.62 5.83
N GLU A 94 -12.82 -16.24 6.42
CA GLU A 94 -13.06 -14.87 6.86
C GLU A 94 -12.12 -14.49 8.02
N SER A 95 -11.86 -13.18 8.13
CA SER A 95 -11.02 -12.64 9.21
C SER A 95 -11.62 -12.96 10.59
N PRO A 96 -10.82 -13.52 11.53
CA PRO A 96 -11.24 -13.69 12.92
C PRO A 96 -11.69 -12.38 13.57
N LEU A 97 -11.02 -11.27 13.29
CA LEU A 97 -11.39 -9.94 13.80
C LEU A 97 -12.75 -9.47 13.25
N TYR A 98 -13.01 -9.72 11.98
CA TYR A 98 -14.30 -9.41 11.36
C TYR A 98 -15.42 -10.25 11.99
N LEU A 99 -15.22 -11.57 12.11
CA LEU A 99 -16.20 -12.47 12.75
C LEU A 99 -16.47 -12.10 14.21
N TYR A 100 -15.44 -11.73 14.94
CA TYR A 100 -15.56 -11.20 16.30
C TYR A 100 -16.38 -9.90 16.32
N SER A 101 -16.01 -8.92 15.46
CA SER A 101 -16.70 -7.63 15.42
C SER A 101 -18.18 -7.72 15.02
N THR A 102 -18.52 -8.72 14.19
CA THR A 102 -19.90 -9.01 13.78
C THR A 102 -20.66 -9.94 14.74
N LYS A 103 -20.03 -10.35 15.87
CA LYS A 103 -20.59 -11.26 16.88
C LYS A 103 -20.97 -12.65 16.33
N GLN A 104 -20.33 -13.11 15.25
CA GLN A 104 -20.52 -14.44 14.67
C GLN A 104 -19.61 -15.46 15.37
N TYR A 105 -19.79 -15.65 16.68
CA TYR A 105 -18.88 -16.43 17.52
C TYR A 105 -18.78 -17.90 17.14
N SER A 106 -19.87 -18.51 16.65
CA SER A 106 -19.84 -19.89 16.16
C SER A 106 -18.93 -20.08 14.95
N LYS A 107 -18.95 -19.13 14.01
CA LYS A 107 -18.04 -19.15 12.86
C LYS A 107 -16.60 -18.82 13.27
N LEU A 108 -16.44 -17.88 14.22
CA LEU A 108 -15.14 -17.53 14.78
C LEU A 108 -14.45 -18.76 15.38
N GLU A 109 -15.18 -19.56 16.19
CA GLU A 109 -14.65 -20.79 16.78
C GLU A 109 -14.17 -21.78 15.70
N VAL A 110 -14.97 -21.97 14.64
CA VAL A 110 -14.62 -22.87 13.52
C VAL A 110 -13.32 -22.41 12.81
N VAL A 111 -13.20 -21.09 12.58
CA VAL A 111 -11.99 -20.52 11.95
C VAL A 111 -10.77 -20.66 12.86
N LEU A 112 -10.90 -20.34 14.14
CA LEU A 112 -9.81 -20.49 15.12
C LEU A 112 -9.37 -21.96 15.27
N ARG A 113 -10.32 -22.91 15.30
CA ARG A 113 -10.05 -24.35 15.32
C ARG A 113 -9.26 -24.78 14.08
N ARG A 114 -9.63 -24.28 12.89
CA ARG A 114 -8.91 -24.54 11.64
C ARG A 114 -7.48 -23.99 11.68
N ILE A 115 -7.30 -22.77 12.20
CA ILE A 115 -5.98 -22.14 12.35
C ILE A 115 -5.12 -22.92 13.36
N ALA A 116 -5.68 -23.28 14.54
CA ALA A 116 -4.98 -24.05 15.55
C ALA A 116 -4.49 -25.40 15.01
N LYS A 117 -5.37 -26.12 14.28
CA LYS A 117 -5.03 -27.38 13.64
C LYS A 117 -3.91 -27.22 12.61
N GLY A 118 -3.97 -26.17 11.78
CA GLY A 118 -2.91 -25.86 10.80
C GLY A 118 -1.56 -25.53 11.46
N ASN A 119 -1.57 -24.96 12.65
CA ASN A 119 -0.38 -24.64 13.44
C ASN A 119 0.08 -25.76 14.39
N GLY A 120 -0.54 -26.94 14.32
CA GLY A 120 -0.19 -28.08 15.16
C GLY A 120 -0.51 -27.90 16.64
N ARG A 121 -1.42 -26.97 17.00
CA ARG A 121 -1.85 -26.75 18.39
C ARG A 121 -2.96 -27.70 18.77
N SER A 122 -2.87 -28.25 20.00
CA SER A 122 -3.91 -29.10 20.57
C SER A 122 -5.14 -28.27 20.96
N GLU A 123 -6.32 -28.89 20.97
CA GLU A 123 -7.58 -28.21 21.32
C GLU A 123 -7.57 -27.69 22.76
N SER A 124 -6.94 -28.40 23.67
CA SER A 124 -6.79 -28.01 25.07
C SER A 124 -5.97 -26.73 25.30
N GLU A 125 -5.05 -26.38 24.39
CA GLU A 125 -4.16 -25.23 24.54
C GLU A 125 -4.84 -23.88 24.22
N TRP A 126 -5.78 -23.86 23.26
CA TRP A 126 -6.39 -22.61 22.83
C TRP A 126 -7.83 -22.45 23.27
N TYR A 127 -8.57 -23.54 23.44
CA TYR A 127 -10.01 -23.50 23.70
C TYR A 127 -10.36 -22.95 25.09
N SER A 128 -9.58 -23.28 26.12
CA SER A 128 -9.75 -22.72 27.47
C SER A 128 -9.57 -21.20 27.45
N THR A 129 -8.50 -20.70 26.79
CA THR A 129 -8.25 -19.27 26.65
C THR A 129 -9.35 -18.57 25.82
N PHE A 130 -9.85 -19.24 24.80
CA PHE A 130 -10.99 -18.71 24.00
C PHE A 130 -12.27 -18.62 24.86
N GLN A 131 -12.57 -19.60 25.70
CA GLN A 131 -13.72 -19.55 26.60
C GLN A 131 -13.59 -18.44 27.64
N GLU A 132 -12.45 -18.31 28.29
CA GLU A 132 -12.19 -17.20 29.25
C GLU A 132 -12.34 -15.83 28.56
N PHE A 133 -11.80 -15.69 27.36
CA PHE A 133 -11.99 -14.48 26.56
C PHE A 133 -13.46 -14.21 26.26
N MET A 134 -14.23 -15.21 25.88
CA MET A 134 -15.67 -15.05 25.59
C MET A 134 -16.46 -14.66 26.83
N ILE A 135 -16.14 -15.22 28.00
CA ILE A 135 -16.77 -14.87 29.30
C ILE A 135 -16.42 -13.43 29.65
N SER A 136 -15.17 -13.01 29.52
CA SER A 136 -14.78 -11.64 29.82
C SER A 136 -15.44 -10.61 28.90
N GLN A 137 -15.67 -10.95 27.64
CA GLN A 137 -16.31 -10.07 26.66
C GLN A 137 -17.82 -9.93 26.85
N THR A 138 -18.51 -10.92 27.42
CA THR A 138 -19.94 -10.78 27.79
C THR A 138 -20.17 -9.71 28.86
N MET A 139 -19.11 -9.40 29.64
CA MET A 139 -19.15 -8.34 30.67
C MET A 139 -18.83 -6.94 30.12
N ILE A 140 -18.19 -6.83 28.98
CA ILE A 140 -17.82 -5.55 28.39
C ILE A 140 -18.83 -5.21 27.27
N LYS A 141 -19.70 -4.23 27.51
CA LYS A 141 -20.53 -3.63 26.47
C LYS A 141 -19.64 -2.77 25.55
N GLU A 142 -19.03 -3.38 24.54
CA GLU A 142 -18.42 -2.59 23.47
C GLU A 142 -19.51 -1.83 22.71
N ASN A 143 -19.53 -0.52 22.85
CA ASN A 143 -20.34 0.36 22.01
C ASN A 143 -19.76 0.31 20.58
N LYS A 144 -20.38 -0.49 19.70
CA LYS A 144 -20.07 -0.44 18.27
C LYS A 144 -20.30 0.97 17.74
N LEU A 145 -19.25 1.61 17.28
CA LEU A 145 -19.38 2.90 16.61
C LEU A 145 -20.16 2.70 15.29
N THR A 146 -21.24 3.45 15.14
CA THR A 146 -21.93 3.54 13.84
C THR A 146 -20.99 4.23 12.84
N PHE A 147 -21.15 3.93 11.54
CA PHE A 147 -20.31 4.55 10.48
C PHE A 147 -20.24 6.08 10.62
N GLY A 148 -21.36 6.75 10.92
CA GLY A 148 -21.37 8.20 11.17
C GLY A 148 -20.55 8.62 12.40
N GLN A 149 -20.58 7.83 13.47
CA GLN A 149 -19.79 8.08 14.69
C GLN A 149 -18.29 7.87 14.41
N MET A 150 -17.95 6.86 13.62
CA MET A 150 -16.56 6.61 13.19
C MET A 150 -16.01 7.79 12.37
N ILE A 151 -16.76 8.27 11.38
CA ILE A 151 -16.40 9.45 10.58
C ILE A 151 -16.28 10.69 11.47
N ARG A 152 -17.23 10.88 12.40
CA ARG A 152 -17.17 12.00 13.34
C ARG A 152 -15.93 11.94 14.22
N GLN A 153 -15.56 10.77 14.74
CA GLN A 153 -14.37 10.57 15.57
C GLN A 153 -13.06 10.81 14.78
N LEU A 154 -13.04 10.44 13.48
CA LEU A 154 -11.91 10.69 12.59
C LEU A 154 -11.73 12.18 12.25
N LEU A 155 -12.84 12.90 11.99
CA LEU A 155 -12.80 14.26 11.46
C LEU A 155 -12.91 15.36 12.52
N PHE A 156 -13.46 15.08 13.69
CA PHE A 156 -13.69 16.11 14.74
C PHE A 156 -12.82 15.96 15.98
N HIS A 157 -12.11 14.84 16.13
CA HIS A 157 -11.12 14.70 17.20
C HIS A 157 -9.78 15.19 16.70
N ARG A 158 -9.30 16.33 17.23
CA ARG A 158 -8.11 17.08 16.76
C ARG A 158 -6.90 16.18 16.45
N THR A 159 -6.55 15.29 17.38
CA THR A 159 -5.39 14.40 17.23
C THR A 159 -5.57 13.42 16.06
N ASN A 160 -6.76 12.80 15.95
CA ASN A 160 -7.05 11.84 14.88
C ASN A 160 -7.12 12.53 13.51
N THR A 161 -7.69 13.75 13.46
CA THR A 161 -7.76 14.56 12.24
C THR A 161 -6.37 14.94 11.74
N LEU A 162 -5.48 15.39 12.63
CA LEU A 162 -4.10 15.70 12.27
C LEU A 162 -3.35 14.47 11.77
N ARG A 163 -3.48 13.33 12.45
CA ARG A 163 -2.92 12.05 12.00
C ARG A 163 -3.45 11.63 10.63
N LEU A 164 -4.76 11.81 10.40
CA LEU A 164 -5.40 11.47 9.13
C LEU A 164 -4.92 12.37 8.00
N ILE A 165 -4.86 13.68 8.20
CA ILE A 165 -4.36 14.63 7.19
C ILE A 165 -2.90 14.33 6.85
N THR A 166 -2.06 14.16 7.87
CA THR A 166 -0.64 13.89 7.67
C THR A 166 -0.41 12.56 6.96
N SER A 167 -1.07 11.48 7.39
CA SER A 167 -0.96 10.17 6.73
C SER A 167 -1.49 10.17 5.30
N SER A 168 -2.55 10.92 5.04
CA SER A 168 -3.11 11.10 3.68
C SER A 168 -2.15 11.85 2.76
N LEU A 169 -1.48 12.90 3.26
CA LEU A 169 -0.44 13.62 2.52
C LEU A 169 0.78 12.74 2.23
N ILE A 170 1.22 11.94 3.19
CA ILE A 170 2.31 10.98 3.02
C ILE A 170 1.96 9.99 1.91
N ALA A 171 0.77 9.39 1.97
CA ALA A 171 0.32 8.40 1.00
C ALA A 171 0.09 9.00 -0.39
N PHE A 172 -0.49 10.22 -0.48
CA PHE A 172 -0.64 10.98 -1.72
C PHE A 172 0.71 11.20 -2.39
N THR A 173 1.67 11.78 -1.65
CA THR A 173 3.00 12.10 -2.17
C THR A 173 3.77 10.84 -2.54
N GLY A 174 3.70 9.80 -1.72
CA GLY A 174 4.33 8.51 -2.01
C GLY A 174 3.85 7.91 -3.34
N MET A 175 2.53 7.86 -3.57
CA MET A 175 1.97 7.35 -4.82
C MET A 175 2.25 8.26 -6.02
N LEU A 176 2.19 9.58 -5.83
CA LEU A 176 2.55 10.54 -6.87
C LEU A 176 3.99 10.33 -7.34
N LEU A 177 4.95 10.24 -6.41
CA LEU A 177 6.37 10.02 -6.73
C LEU A 177 6.63 8.63 -7.32
N PHE A 178 5.94 7.60 -6.81
CA PHE A 178 6.05 6.24 -7.35
C PHE A 178 5.66 6.19 -8.83
N ILE A 179 4.56 6.82 -9.19
CA ILE A 179 4.09 6.91 -10.58
C ILE A 179 5.04 7.77 -11.41
N LYS A 180 5.44 8.95 -10.90
CA LYS A 180 6.36 9.85 -11.61
C LYS A 180 7.67 9.17 -11.99
N ILE A 181 8.30 8.48 -11.04
CA ILE A 181 9.57 7.78 -11.29
C ILE A 181 9.36 6.60 -12.25
N SER A 182 8.26 5.86 -12.12
CA SER A 182 7.95 4.71 -12.98
C SER A 182 7.73 5.14 -14.44
N TYR A 183 6.98 6.20 -14.68
CA TYR A 183 6.80 6.76 -16.04
C TYR A 183 8.08 7.39 -16.57
N GLY A 184 8.84 8.10 -15.72
CA GLY A 184 10.13 8.66 -16.12
C GLY A 184 11.13 7.62 -16.62
N LEU A 185 11.13 6.42 -16.04
CA LEU A 185 11.95 5.29 -16.50
C LEU A 185 11.51 4.77 -17.87
N ALA A 186 10.22 4.78 -18.17
CA ALA A 186 9.70 4.30 -19.47
C ALA A 186 10.01 5.25 -20.63
N THR A 187 10.29 6.52 -20.36
CA THR A 187 10.62 7.54 -21.39
C THR A 187 12.13 7.69 -21.65
N MET A 188 12.97 6.95 -20.91
CA MET A 188 14.42 6.96 -21.14
C MET A 188 14.80 6.18 -22.41
N ASN A 189 15.98 6.49 -23.01
CA ASN A 189 16.53 5.81 -24.18
C ASN A 189 16.95 4.35 -23.89
N ILE A 190 16.11 3.62 -23.18
CA ILE A 190 16.25 2.20 -22.84
C ILE A 190 14.94 1.53 -23.27
N SER A 191 15.04 0.25 -23.66
CA SER A 191 13.82 -0.54 -23.94
C SER A 191 12.85 -0.40 -22.76
N PRO A 192 11.59 0.04 -22.98
CA PRO A 192 10.61 0.19 -21.91
C PRO A 192 10.40 -1.09 -21.09
N TYR A 193 10.50 -2.25 -21.75
CA TYR A 193 10.39 -3.56 -21.08
C TYR A 193 11.52 -3.78 -20.06
N LEU A 194 12.76 -3.44 -20.41
CA LEU A 194 13.89 -3.53 -19.47
C LEU A 194 13.76 -2.52 -18.34
N GLY A 195 13.31 -1.32 -18.60
CA GLY A 195 13.08 -0.29 -17.59
C GLY A 195 12.06 -0.74 -16.54
N ILE A 196 10.94 -1.32 -16.98
CA ILE A 196 9.88 -1.85 -16.11
C ILE A 196 10.39 -3.09 -15.35
N LEU A 197 11.08 -4.01 -16.02
CA LEU A 197 11.63 -5.22 -15.41
C LEU A 197 12.61 -4.89 -14.28
N ILE A 198 13.61 -4.06 -14.55
CA ILE A 198 14.60 -3.64 -13.56
C ILE A 198 13.91 -2.88 -12.43
N GLY A 199 12.96 -1.99 -12.75
CA GLY A 199 12.17 -1.25 -11.77
C GLY A 199 11.39 -2.16 -10.83
N ALA A 200 10.78 -3.23 -11.33
CA ALA A 200 10.04 -4.19 -10.51
C ALA A 200 10.97 -5.04 -9.63
N ILE A 201 12.14 -5.43 -10.12
CA ILE A 201 13.16 -6.14 -9.32
C ILE A 201 13.64 -5.24 -8.17
N VAL A 202 13.98 -3.99 -8.46
CA VAL A 202 14.42 -3.00 -7.47
C VAL A 202 13.33 -2.73 -6.43
N GLU A 203 12.07 -2.74 -6.84
CA GLU A 203 10.90 -2.59 -5.95
C GLU A 203 10.80 -3.73 -4.93
N VAL A 204 11.02 -4.99 -5.34
CA VAL A 204 11.09 -6.15 -4.42
C VAL A 204 12.15 -5.94 -3.35
N PHE A 205 13.36 -5.51 -3.75
CA PHE A 205 14.43 -5.18 -2.80
C PHE A 205 14.02 -4.05 -1.86
N GLY A 206 13.32 -3.03 -2.35
CA GLY A 206 12.76 -1.95 -1.53
C GLY A 206 11.85 -2.48 -0.42
N TYR A 207 10.94 -3.38 -0.74
CA TYR A 207 10.04 -4.00 0.24
C TYR A 207 10.79 -4.87 1.28
N ILE A 208 11.78 -5.65 0.85
CA ILE A 208 12.59 -6.47 1.76
C ILE A 208 13.37 -5.58 2.73
N ILE A 209 14.08 -4.57 2.23
CA ILE A 209 14.87 -3.65 3.06
C ILE A 209 13.98 -2.84 4.00
N SER A 210 12.79 -2.42 3.55
CA SER A 210 11.78 -1.78 4.40
C SER A 210 11.40 -2.69 5.58
N SER A 211 11.12 -3.97 5.33
CA SER A 211 10.78 -4.94 6.38
C SER A 211 11.89 -5.08 7.42
N ILE A 212 13.13 -5.24 6.96
CA ILE A 212 14.30 -5.34 7.81
C ILE A 212 14.46 -4.05 8.63
N SER A 213 14.41 -2.88 7.97
CA SER A 213 14.57 -1.58 8.62
C SER A 213 13.56 -1.36 9.76
N MET A 214 12.29 -1.65 9.51
CA MET A 214 11.21 -1.53 10.51
C MET A 214 11.40 -2.50 11.70
N SER A 215 12.03 -3.64 11.48
CA SER A 215 12.30 -4.63 12.52
C SER A 215 13.49 -4.23 13.41
N THR A 216 14.41 -3.41 12.91
CA THR A 216 15.60 -2.92 13.65
C THR A 216 15.21 -1.88 14.71
N LYS A 217 16.20 -1.34 15.43
CA LYS A 217 16.01 -0.25 16.41
C LYS A 217 15.49 1.05 15.80
N LEU A 218 15.61 1.23 14.48
CA LEU A 218 15.09 2.41 13.77
C LEU A 218 13.58 2.58 13.96
N GLY A 219 12.80 1.49 13.98
CA GLY A 219 11.34 1.57 14.08
C GLY A 219 10.67 2.01 12.78
N ARG A 220 9.37 2.37 12.86
CA ARG A 220 8.56 2.70 11.68
C ARG A 220 8.77 4.14 11.23
N LYS A 221 8.73 5.09 12.15
CA LYS A 221 8.88 6.53 11.87
C LYS A 221 10.21 6.85 11.22
N TYR A 222 11.31 6.43 11.84
CA TYR A 222 12.65 6.76 11.33
C TYR A 222 12.96 6.04 10.01
N SER A 223 12.48 4.79 9.83
CA SER A 223 12.57 4.10 8.53
C SER A 223 11.84 4.88 7.44
N LEU A 224 10.63 5.37 7.73
CA LEU A 224 9.87 6.20 6.79
C LEU A 224 10.60 7.50 6.46
N MET A 225 11.20 8.17 7.46
CA MET A 225 11.98 9.40 7.24
C MET A 225 13.19 9.14 6.33
N VAL A 226 13.95 8.07 6.56
CA VAL A 226 15.13 7.73 5.75
C VAL A 226 14.73 7.47 4.30
N PHE A 227 13.71 6.65 4.06
CA PHE A 227 13.28 6.32 2.70
C PHE A 227 12.64 7.51 1.98
N THR A 228 11.85 8.32 2.68
CA THR A 228 11.26 9.55 2.09
C THR A 228 12.35 10.58 1.80
N GLY A 229 13.34 10.74 2.68
CA GLY A 229 14.47 11.63 2.47
C GLY A 229 15.33 11.21 1.28
N LEU A 230 15.61 9.89 1.15
CA LEU A 230 16.32 9.35 -0.02
C LEU A 230 15.52 9.54 -1.31
N THR A 231 14.20 9.36 -1.27
CA THR A 231 13.32 9.62 -2.42
C THR A 231 13.38 11.09 -2.83
N CYS A 232 13.27 12.01 -1.86
CA CYS A 232 13.36 13.44 -2.11
C CYS A 232 14.69 13.82 -2.79
N LEU A 233 15.81 13.31 -2.27
CA LEU A 233 17.14 13.53 -2.84
C LEU A 233 17.22 13.03 -4.29
N CYS A 234 16.76 11.80 -4.55
CA CYS A 234 16.78 11.22 -5.90
C CYS A 234 15.93 12.03 -6.87
N VAL A 235 14.72 12.42 -6.48
CA VAL A 235 13.79 13.17 -7.33
C VAL A 235 14.39 14.54 -7.73
N VAL A 236 15.05 15.23 -6.82
CA VAL A 236 15.72 16.52 -7.11
C VAL A 236 16.96 16.33 -8.02
N LEU A 237 17.67 15.21 -7.89
CA LEU A 237 18.88 14.92 -8.69
C LEU A 237 18.58 14.43 -10.11
N ILE A 238 17.42 13.80 -10.36
CA ILE A 238 17.06 13.29 -11.70
C ILE A 238 17.20 14.35 -12.79
N PRO A 239 16.58 15.55 -12.72
CA PRO A 239 16.67 16.54 -13.80
C PRO A 239 18.08 17.12 -13.99
N ILE A 240 18.92 17.11 -12.95
CA ILE A 240 20.30 17.55 -13.03
C ILE A 240 21.15 16.55 -13.81
N LEU A 241 20.98 15.25 -13.51
CA LEU A 241 21.74 14.18 -14.15
C LEU A 241 21.27 13.90 -15.58
N THR A 242 19.99 14.10 -15.88
CA THR A 242 19.44 13.92 -17.24
C THR A 242 20.20 14.76 -18.28
N LYS A 243 20.68 15.93 -17.89
CA LYS A 243 21.49 16.80 -18.76
C LYS A 243 22.97 16.39 -18.90
N ARG A 244 23.47 15.52 -18.01
CA ARG A 244 24.91 15.19 -17.92
C ARG A 244 25.24 13.75 -18.31
N SER A 245 24.42 12.79 -17.95
CA SER A 245 24.71 11.37 -18.14
C SER A 245 23.44 10.53 -18.14
N THR A 246 23.19 9.80 -19.23
CA THR A 246 22.06 8.85 -19.32
C THR A 246 22.19 7.73 -18.28
N ILE A 247 23.39 7.17 -18.11
CA ILE A 247 23.64 6.10 -17.14
C ILE A 247 23.39 6.61 -15.71
N GLY A 248 23.91 7.81 -15.39
CA GLY A 248 23.68 8.42 -14.08
C GLY A 248 22.19 8.66 -13.80
N THR A 249 21.42 9.06 -14.80
CA THR A 249 19.99 9.26 -14.69
C THR A 249 19.26 7.94 -14.39
N VAL A 250 19.62 6.87 -15.07
CA VAL A 250 19.04 5.54 -14.83
C VAL A 250 19.33 5.06 -13.41
N ILE A 251 20.58 5.16 -12.96
CA ILE A 251 20.97 4.73 -11.61
C ILE A 251 20.20 5.50 -10.55
N ILE A 252 20.15 6.85 -10.66
CA ILE A 252 19.45 7.66 -9.65
C ILE A 252 17.92 7.43 -9.68
N SER A 253 17.33 7.19 -10.86
CA SER A 253 15.92 6.87 -11.00
C SER A 253 15.58 5.51 -10.39
N GLN A 254 16.42 4.50 -10.58
CA GLN A 254 16.24 3.18 -9.95
C GLN A 254 16.45 3.26 -8.43
N THR A 255 17.42 4.04 -7.96
CA THR A 255 17.58 4.32 -6.53
C THR A 255 16.36 5.03 -5.95
N GLY A 256 15.79 5.99 -6.69
CA GLY A 256 14.53 6.66 -6.33
C GLY A 256 13.34 5.69 -6.30
N LYS A 257 13.26 4.76 -7.26
CA LYS A 257 12.23 3.70 -7.29
C LYS A 257 12.34 2.79 -6.07
N PHE A 258 13.55 2.35 -5.72
CA PHE A 258 13.83 1.61 -4.50
C PHE A 258 13.34 2.36 -3.25
N ALA A 259 13.74 3.62 -3.11
CA ALA A 259 13.43 4.42 -1.93
C ALA A 259 11.93 4.69 -1.78
N VAL A 260 11.24 5.05 -2.87
CA VAL A 260 9.80 5.31 -2.81
C VAL A 260 9.00 4.05 -2.54
N SER A 261 9.41 2.90 -3.09
CA SER A 261 8.74 1.61 -2.82
C SER A 261 8.89 1.22 -1.35
N ALA A 262 10.11 1.35 -0.79
CA ALA A 262 10.34 1.15 0.63
C ALA A 262 9.54 2.11 1.51
N SER A 263 9.43 3.38 1.11
CA SER A 263 8.61 4.40 1.80
C SER A 263 7.13 4.03 1.80
N ILE A 264 6.57 3.60 0.66
CA ILE A 264 5.17 3.17 0.54
C ILE A 264 4.90 1.97 1.43
N ALA A 265 5.75 0.95 1.42
CA ALA A 265 5.61 -0.23 2.26
C ALA A 265 5.59 0.13 3.76
N THR A 266 6.52 0.99 4.18
CA THR A 266 6.56 1.49 5.56
C THR A 266 5.30 2.29 5.89
N THR A 267 4.81 3.12 4.96
CA THR A 267 3.62 3.96 5.13
C THR A 267 2.38 3.14 5.46
N TRP A 268 2.10 2.07 4.72
CA TRP A 268 0.91 1.25 4.95
C TRP A 268 0.92 0.57 6.32
N ILE A 269 2.08 0.10 6.76
CA ILE A 269 2.23 -0.52 8.09
C ILE A 269 2.10 0.56 9.18
N PHE A 270 2.77 1.68 9.01
CA PHE A 270 2.73 2.80 9.94
C PHE A 270 1.30 3.33 10.15
N ILE A 271 0.53 3.54 9.07
CA ILE A 271 -0.86 3.99 9.15
C ILE A 271 -1.74 2.96 9.88
N SER A 272 -1.54 1.68 9.63
CA SER A 272 -2.32 0.62 10.30
C SER A 272 -2.07 0.55 11.81
N GLU A 273 -0.91 1.02 12.27
CA GLU A 273 -0.54 1.08 13.69
C GLU A 273 -0.89 2.44 14.33
N LEU A 274 -1.05 3.51 13.54
CA LEU A 274 -1.26 4.87 14.03
C LEU A 274 -2.67 5.11 14.58
N PHE A 275 -3.67 4.34 14.12
CA PHE A 275 -5.07 4.53 14.50
C PHE A 275 -5.59 3.39 15.36
N PRO A 276 -6.43 3.71 16.38
CA PRO A 276 -7.14 2.71 17.17
C PRO A 276 -7.98 1.76 16.31
N THR A 277 -8.16 0.53 16.78
CA THR A 277 -8.89 -0.53 16.06
C THR A 277 -10.29 -0.11 15.60
N SER A 278 -11.00 0.67 16.42
CA SER A 278 -12.37 1.13 16.14
C SER A 278 -12.52 2.03 14.92
N ILE A 279 -11.51 2.82 14.57
CA ILE A 279 -11.52 3.80 13.45
C ILE A 279 -10.49 3.49 12.36
N ARG A 280 -9.63 2.47 12.56
CA ARG A 280 -8.52 2.11 11.68
C ARG A 280 -8.96 1.84 10.24
N GLY A 281 -10.00 1.03 10.05
CA GLY A 281 -10.50 0.69 8.72
C GLY A 281 -10.92 1.91 7.92
N GLY A 282 -11.61 2.87 8.57
CA GLY A 282 -12.00 4.13 7.95
C GLY A 282 -10.82 5.01 7.61
N ALA A 283 -9.83 5.12 8.51
CA ALA A 283 -8.62 5.90 8.28
C ALA A 283 -7.80 5.34 7.09
N ILE A 284 -7.59 4.02 7.05
CA ILE A 284 -6.92 3.35 5.92
C ILE A 284 -7.68 3.58 4.62
N GLY A 285 -9.01 3.45 4.61
CA GLY A 285 -9.85 3.65 3.44
C GLY A 285 -9.74 5.08 2.87
N ILE A 286 -9.85 6.10 3.74
CA ILE A 286 -9.71 7.51 3.33
C ILE A 286 -8.29 7.78 2.80
N THR A 287 -7.27 7.31 3.50
CA THR A 287 -5.87 7.49 3.08
C THR A 287 -5.61 6.79 1.74
N ALA A 288 -6.16 5.59 1.53
CA ALA A 288 -6.07 4.87 0.27
C ALA A 288 -6.74 5.65 -0.87
N ALA A 289 -7.93 6.21 -0.66
CA ALA A 289 -8.61 7.03 -1.66
C ALA A 289 -7.78 8.25 -2.06
N ILE A 290 -7.22 8.97 -1.08
CA ILE A 290 -6.38 10.14 -1.32
C ILE A 290 -5.07 9.75 -2.03
N SER A 291 -4.48 8.61 -1.71
CA SER A 291 -3.28 8.11 -2.40
C SER A 291 -3.54 7.84 -3.89
N ARG A 292 -4.74 7.36 -4.25
CA ARG A 292 -5.13 7.16 -5.66
C ARG A 292 -5.23 8.49 -6.43
N ILE A 293 -5.69 9.56 -5.77
CA ILE A 293 -5.66 10.89 -6.36
C ILE A 293 -4.21 11.30 -6.67
N GLY A 294 -3.26 11.03 -5.76
CA GLY A 294 -1.84 11.25 -6.01
C GLY A 294 -1.31 10.49 -7.23
N ALA A 295 -1.72 9.22 -7.39
CA ALA A 295 -1.34 8.41 -8.54
C ALA A 295 -1.83 8.98 -9.88
N ILE A 296 -3.02 9.60 -9.91
CA ILE A 296 -3.60 10.22 -11.11
C ILE A 296 -2.95 11.58 -11.39
N THR A 297 -2.59 12.33 -10.35
CA THR A 297 -2.06 13.69 -10.45
C THR A 297 -0.77 13.76 -11.26
N ALA A 298 0.17 12.83 -11.06
CA ALA A 298 1.46 12.85 -11.76
C ALA A 298 1.31 12.73 -13.29
N PRO A 299 0.66 11.70 -13.87
CA PRO A 299 0.54 11.59 -15.32
C PRO A 299 -0.34 12.70 -15.94
N VAL A 300 -1.37 13.20 -15.22
CA VAL A 300 -2.21 14.31 -15.70
C VAL A 300 -1.39 15.60 -15.81
N ILE A 301 -0.60 15.95 -14.81
CA ILE A 301 0.26 17.13 -14.87
C ILE A 301 1.32 16.95 -15.95
N ASP A 302 2.00 15.79 -15.99
CA ASP A 302 3.06 15.54 -16.94
C ASP A 302 2.59 15.56 -18.41
N SER A 303 1.37 15.09 -18.68
CA SER A 303 0.76 15.15 -20.03
C SER A 303 0.28 16.55 -20.43
N SER A 304 0.03 17.41 -19.45
CA SER A 304 -0.47 18.80 -19.68
C SER A 304 0.66 19.82 -19.81
N VAL A 305 1.88 19.44 -19.38
CA VAL A 305 3.05 20.33 -19.39
C VAL A 305 3.90 20.07 -20.62
N ASN A 306 4.35 21.14 -21.31
CA ASN A 306 5.29 21.02 -22.42
C ASN A 306 6.60 20.35 -21.98
N GLU A 307 7.22 19.59 -22.87
CA GLU A 307 8.44 18.81 -22.60
C GLU A 307 9.58 19.65 -21.99
N GLN A 308 9.73 20.91 -22.40
CA GLN A 308 10.74 21.83 -21.88
C GLN A 308 10.56 22.15 -20.38
N TYR A 309 9.35 22.03 -19.83
CA TYR A 309 9.02 22.30 -18.42
C TYR A 309 8.92 21.04 -17.57
N LEU A 310 8.98 19.85 -18.15
CA LEU A 310 8.97 18.59 -17.41
C LEU A 310 10.03 18.50 -16.30
N PRO A 311 11.26 19.01 -16.47
CA PRO A 311 12.23 19.03 -15.37
C PRO A 311 11.76 19.83 -14.14
N ILE A 312 10.92 20.85 -14.34
CA ILE A 312 10.41 21.68 -13.25
C ILE A 312 9.45 20.89 -12.37
N THR A 313 8.67 19.96 -12.95
CA THR A 313 7.74 19.12 -12.17
C THR A 313 8.47 18.27 -11.15
N PHE A 314 9.70 17.82 -11.42
CA PHE A 314 10.52 17.09 -10.45
C PHE A 314 10.87 17.93 -9.23
N TYR A 315 11.17 19.22 -9.41
CA TYR A 315 11.46 20.11 -8.28
C TYR A 315 10.21 20.39 -7.45
N VAL A 316 9.06 20.57 -8.11
CA VAL A 316 7.76 20.73 -7.40
C VAL A 316 7.44 19.48 -6.59
N TYR A 317 7.59 18.30 -7.16
CA TYR A 317 7.34 17.05 -6.45
C TYR A 317 8.39 16.78 -5.37
N GLY A 318 9.65 17.19 -5.58
CA GLY A 318 10.70 17.14 -4.58
C GLY A 318 10.41 18.04 -3.38
N SER A 319 9.89 19.26 -3.62
CA SER A 319 9.48 20.17 -2.54
C SER A 319 8.31 19.61 -1.72
N LEU A 320 7.36 18.95 -2.38
CA LEU A 320 6.26 18.24 -1.70
C LEU A 320 6.79 17.08 -0.85
N ALA A 321 7.76 16.31 -1.34
CA ALA A 321 8.41 15.24 -0.58
C ALA A 321 9.16 15.79 0.65
N LEU A 322 9.81 16.94 0.51
CA LEU A 322 10.47 17.61 1.62
C LEU A 322 9.46 18.08 2.70
N LEU A 323 8.33 18.65 2.27
CA LEU A 323 7.25 19.02 3.16
C LEU A 323 6.72 17.81 3.93
N VAL A 324 6.49 16.70 3.23
CA VAL A 324 6.05 15.44 3.88
C VAL A 324 7.10 14.92 4.86
N LEU A 325 8.39 15.01 4.53
CA LEU A 325 9.47 14.62 5.43
C LEU A 325 9.42 15.43 6.75
N LEU A 326 9.15 16.72 6.67
CA LEU A 326 8.97 17.58 7.85
C LEU A 326 7.71 17.20 8.66
N LEU A 327 6.62 16.83 7.97
CA LEU A 327 5.38 16.39 8.64
C LEU A 327 5.55 15.06 9.36
N ILE A 328 6.37 14.14 8.86
CA ILE A 328 6.65 12.86 9.53
C ILE A 328 7.31 13.10 10.89
N ILE A 329 8.09 14.17 11.07
CA ILE A 329 8.73 14.51 12.36
C ILE A 329 7.69 14.70 13.46
N VAL A 330 6.52 15.24 13.13
CA VAL A 330 5.44 15.54 14.09
C VAL A 330 4.69 14.27 14.53
N LEU A 331 4.72 13.19 13.72
CA LEU A 331 4.04 11.95 14.04
C LEU A 331 4.79 11.16 15.14
N PRO A 332 4.06 10.43 16.01
CA PRO A 332 4.66 9.58 17.03
C PRO A 332 5.28 8.30 16.42
N GLU A 333 6.27 7.70 17.11
CA GLU A 333 6.76 6.36 16.78
C GLU A 333 5.73 5.32 17.22
N THR A 334 5.44 4.33 16.36
CA THR A 334 4.41 3.31 16.61
C THR A 334 5.00 1.96 17.05
N LYS A 335 6.33 1.81 17.01
CA LYS A 335 6.97 0.55 17.39
C LYS A 335 6.73 0.23 18.87
N ASN A 336 6.28 -1.00 19.15
CA ASN A 336 6.02 -1.53 20.49
C ASN A 336 4.87 -0.84 21.26
N VAL A 337 4.06 -0.02 20.60
CA VAL A 337 2.83 0.53 21.20
C VAL A 337 1.71 -0.49 21.04
N SER A 338 1.01 -0.83 22.15
CA SER A 338 -0.15 -1.71 22.07
C SER A 338 -1.27 -1.03 21.30
N LEU A 339 -1.90 -1.75 20.37
CA LEU A 339 -2.95 -1.22 19.50
C LEU A 339 -4.19 -0.70 20.26
N ASP A 340 -4.40 -1.15 21.50
CA ASP A 340 -5.53 -0.73 22.37
C ASP A 340 -5.18 0.55 23.16
N SER A 341 -3.91 0.86 23.38
CA SER A 341 -3.46 2.04 24.13
C SER A 341 -3.31 3.30 23.28
N THR A 342 -3.47 3.20 21.95
CA THR A 342 -3.30 4.35 21.02
C THR A 342 -4.33 5.47 21.24
N GLY A 343 -5.41 5.24 22.00
CA GLY A 343 -6.38 6.27 22.38
C GLY A 343 -5.99 7.07 23.63
N ASN A 344 -5.32 6.45 24.61
CA ASN A 344 -5.08 7.07 25.93
C ASN A 344 -3.61 7.33 26.26
N SER A 345 -2.65 6.60 25.69
CA SER A 345 -1.25 6.69 26.11
C SER A 345 -0.40 7.67 25.30
N LEU A 346 -0.86 8.12 24.13
CA LEU A 346 -0.14 9.13 23.34
C LEU A 346 -0.50 10.57 23.72
N ASP A 347 -1.60 10.78 24.48
CA ASP A 347 -1.96 12.10 25.02
C ASP A 347 -1.17 12.45 26.31
N ILE A 348 -0.39 11.52 26.87
CA ILE A 348 0.40 11.71 28.11
C ILE A 348 1.87 12.11 27.80
N GLN A 349 2.32 12.03 26.55
CA GLN A 349 3.69 12.36 26.15
C GLN A 349 3.83 13.65 25.32
N THR A 350 2.77 14.45 25.22
CA THR A 350 2.82 15.84 24.75
C THR A 350 2.56 16.81 25.89
#